data_a385eac03ad2d175ae1c21f9efd2b5ca
#
_entry.id   a385eac03ad2d175ae1c21f9efd2b5ca
#
_cell.length_a   1.000
_cell.length_b   1.000
_cell.length_c   1.000
_cell.angle_alpha   90.00
_cell.angle_beta   90.00
_cell.angle_gamma   90.00
#
_symmetry.space_group_name_H-M   'P 1'
#
loop_
_entity.id
_entity.type
_entity.pdbx_description
1 polymer ?
#
loop_
_entity_poly.entity_id
_entity_poly.type
_entity_poly.pdbx_seq_one_letter_code
_entity_poly.pdbx_strand_id
1 'polypeptide(L)'
;MLKRSARHIFLALFLLASVIAAVVAVKQKKSAPALEPVVTTGKSATKEPFNTMYSPGAAPDRRAFSAAEETYAVDLWRIHDKVKTSAVQLSFAGLSYKLKELDRVGVKAKIAPQSEVFQKALIDLGKLTVPDSLKELHQSYAKAVNLYADAAKDTMQISADGNEQHLLDAHSKSSQAGTLLLKVGAELWPGEFKPN
;
A
#
# COMPACT_ATOMS: atom_id res chain seq x y z
N MET A 1 -33.63 8.96 -16.52
CA MET A 1 -32.88 8.96 -15.24
C MET A 1 -31.53 8.26 -15.28
N LEU A 2 -30.95 7.95 -16.45
CA LEU A 2 -29.69 7.17 -16.58
C LEU A 2 -28.40 8.00 -16.66
N LYS A 3 -28.46 9.33 -16.72
CA LYS A 3 -27.24 10.16 -16.95
C LYS A 3 -26.44 10.54 -15.69
N ARG A 4 -26.94 10.33 -14.48
CA ARG A 4 -26.21 10.66 -13.24
C ARG A 4 -25.25 9.55 -12.76
N SER A 5 -25.53 8.30 -13.08
CA SER A 5 -24.70 7.15 -12.65
C SER A 5 -23.33 7.11 -13.32
N ALA A 6 -23.22 7.50 -14.60
CA ALA A 6 -21.97 7.43 -15.37
C ALA A 6 -20.88 8.39 -14.86
N ARG A 7 -21.25 9.56 -14.32
CA ARG A 7 -20.28 10.55 -13.83
C ARG A 7 -19.56 10.10 -12.55
N HIS A 8 -20.21 9.34 -11.70
CA HIS A 8 -19.61 8.86 -10.44
C HIS A 8 -18.69 7.67 -10.68
N ILE A 9 -18.95 6.86 -11.72
CA ILE A 9 -18.08 5.75 -12.12
C ILE A 9 -16.75 6.27 -12.69
N PHE A 10 -16.80 7.36 -13.47
CA PHE A 10 -15.59 7.99 -14.00
C PHE A 10 -14.70 8.60 -12.91
N LEU A 11 -15.31 9.18 -11.85
CA LEU A 11 -14.56 9.79 -10.76
C LEU A 11 -13.84 8.74 -9.88
N ALA A 12 -14.47 7.59 -9.63
CA ALA A 12 -13.88 6.49 -8.88
C ALA A 12 -12.72 5.81 -9.61
N LEU A 13 -12.82 5.66 -10.94
CA LEU A 13 -11.74 5.15 -11.79
C LEU A 13 -10.55 6.10 -11.88
N PHE A 14 -10.80 7.43 -11.83
CA PHE A 14 -9.74 8.44 -11.89
C PHE A 14 -8.90 8.48 -10.61
N LEU A 15 -9.50 8.25 -9.44
CA LEU A 15 -8.78 8.21 -8.15
C LEU A 15 -7.95 6.93 -7.98
N LEU A 16 -8.41 5.79 -8.50
CA LEU A 16 -7.63 4.54 -8.49
C LEU A 16 -6.44 4.62 -9.46
N ALA A 17 -6.62 5.26 -10.62
CA ALA A 17 -5.56 5.52 -11.59
C ALA A 17 -4.46 6.45 -11.03
N SER A 18 -4.80 7.36 -10.11
CA SER A 18 -3.84 8.29 -9.51
C SER A 18 -2.85 7.60 -8.58
N VAL A 19 -3.25 6.54 -7.88
CA VAL A 19 -2.35 5.76 -7.01
C VAL A 19 -1.43 4.87 -7.85
N ILE A 20 -1.93 4.30 -8.95
CA ILE A 20 -1.12 3.50 -9.89
C ILE A 20 -0.20 4.40 -10.73
N ALA A 21 -0.66 5.59 -11.12
CA ALA A 21 0.13 6.55 -11.88
C ALA A 21 1.31 7.12 -11.08
N ALA A 22 1.20 7.27 -9.76
CA ALA A 22 2.33 7.71 -8.93
C ALA A 22 3.45 6.66 -8.89
N VAL A 23 3.13 5.37 -8.98
CA VAL A 23 4.12 4.28 -9.05
C VAL A 23 4.72 4.13 -10.45
N VAL A 24 3.97 4.47 -11.51
CA VAL A 24 4.41 4.34 -12.91
C VAL A 24 5.11 5.61 -13.42
N ALA A 25 4.73 6.81 -12.95
CA ALA A 25 5.29 8.08 -13.43
C ALA A 25 6.75 8.31 -13.02
N VAL A 26 7.27 7.59 -12.02
CA VAL A 26 8.71 7.61 -11.69
C VAL A 26 9.54 6.87 -12.76
N LYS A 27 8.92 6.05 -13.62
CA LYS A 27 9.63 5.24 -14.65
C LYS A 27 9.67 5.85 -16.05
N GLN A 28 8.97 6.98 -16.32
CA GLN A 28 8.89 7.52 -17.69
C GLN A 28 9.35 8.96 -17.86
N LYS A 29 10.47 9.35 -17.27
CA LYS A 29 11.12 10.60 -17.66
C LYS A 29 12.54 10.36 -18.14
N LYS A 30 12.66 9.74 -19.31
CA LYS A 30 13.81 9.90 -20.21
C LYS A 30 13.37 9.69 -21.66
N SER A 31 13.05 10.77 -22.32
CA SER A 31 12.87 10.84 -23.76
C SER A 31 14.19 10.57 -24.48
N ALA A 32 14.10 9.79 -25.54
CA ALA A 32 15.19 9.47 -26.43
C ALA A 32 15.58 10.66 -27.30
N PRO A 33 16.85 10.91 -27.56
CA PRO A 33 17.30 11.64 -28.72
C PRO A 33 17.64 10.68 -29.87
N ALA A 34 17.51 11.25 -31.09
CA ALA A 34 17.63 10.64 -32.38
C ALA A 34 18.95 9.89 -32.61
N LEU A 35 18.86 8.84 -33.42
CA LEU A 35 19.98 8.03 -33.91
C LEU A 35 20.73 8.77 -35.00
N GLU A 36 22.01 9.00 -34.82
CA GLU A 36 22.98 9.18 -35.91
C GLU A 36 23.91 7.95 -35.96
N PRO A 37 24.38 7.52 -37.15
CA PRO A 37 25.14 6.29 -37.28
C PRO A 37 26.62 6.57 -37.00
N VAL A 38 27.20 5.92 -35.99
CA VAL A 38 28.64 5.91 -35.74
C VAL A 38 29.25 4.58 -36.15
N VAL A 39 30.26 4.74 -37.01
CA VAL A 39 31.11 3.72 -37.59
C VAL A 39 31.84 2.88 -36.51
N THR A 40 31.77 1.59 -36.66
CA THR A 40 32.44 0.57 -35.84
C THR A 40 33.95 0.61 -36.05
N THR A 41 34.70 0.76 -34.97
CA THR A 41 36.07 0.21 -34.85
C THR A 41 36.08 -0.66 -33.57
N GLY A 42 36.38 -1.93 -33.78
CA GLY A 42 36.34 -2.96 -32.74
C GLY A 42 37.35 -2.74 -31.62
N LYS A 43 36.90 -2.89 -30.40
CA LYS A 43 37.71 -3.24 -29.25
C LYS A 43 36.91 -4.21 -28.38
N SER A 44 37.58 -5.32 -28.07
CA SER A 44 37.10 -6.45 -27.30
C SER A 44 36.23 -6.05 -26.11
N ALA A 45 34.97 -6.48 -26.12
CA ALA A 45 34.05 -6.32 -25.02
C ALA A 45 34.38 -7.33 -23.92
N THR A 46 35.02 -6.85 -22.87
CA THR A 46 35.03 -7.56 -21.58
C THR A 46 33.57 -7.68 -21.12
N LYS A 47 33.11 -8.91 -20.97
CA LYS A 47 31.78 -9.20 -20.42
C LYS A 47 31.71 -8.65 -19.00
N GLU A 48 31.15 -7.45 -18.84
CA GLU A 48 30.71 -6.98 -17.55
C GLU A 48 29.51 -7.84 -17.12
N PRO A 49 29.48 -8.33 -15.89
CA PRO A 49 28.36 -9.15 -15.44
C PRO A 49 27.10 -8.30 -15.36
N PHE A 50 26.00 -8.87 -15.80
CA PHE A 50 24.64 -8.30 -15.92
C PHE A 50 24.03 -7.80 -14.59
N ASN A 51 24.85 -7.53 -13.58
CA ASN A 51 24.46 -7.27 -12.20
C ASN A 51 24.45 -5.80 -11.77
N THR A 52 24.61 -4.86 -12.72
CA THR A 52 24.62 -3.42 -12.41
C THR A 52 23.26 -2.74 -12.65
N MET A 53 22.20 -3.49 -12.99
CA MET A 53 20.87 -2.89 -13.24
C MET A 53 20.00 -2.68 -12.00
N TYR A 54 20.42 -3.16 -10.84
CA TYR A 54 19.78 -2.92 -9.56
C TYR A 54 20.83 -2.75 -8.47
N SER A 55 21.54 -1.62 -8.49
CA SER A 55 21.93 -1.06 -7.19
C SER A 55 20.65 -0.56 -6.56
N PRO A 56 20.17 -1.13 -5.46
CA PRO A 56 19.14 -0.48 -4.67
C PRO A 56 19.68 0.92 -4.40
N GLY A 57 18.98 1.96 -4.87
CA GLY A 57 19.34 3.33 -4.51
C GLY A 57 19.56 3.35 -3.01
N ALA A 58 20.60 4.07 -2.54
CA ALA A 58 20.83 4.19 -1.10
C ALA A 58 19.48 4.50 -0.42
N ALA A 59 19.18 3.78 0.66
CA ALA A 59 17.96 4.04 1.41
C ALA A 59 17.92 5.54 1.72
N PRO A 60 16.78 6.22 1.51
CA PRO A 60 16.67 7.64 1.85
C PRO A 60 17.15 7.88 3.28
N ASP A 61 17.85 8.99 3.50
CA ASP A 61 18.35 9.32 4.82
C ASP A 61 17.22 9.31 5.85
N ARG A 62 17.33 8.44 6.81
CA ARG A 62 16.47 8.38 7.99
C ARG A 62 17.20 9.03 9.15
N ARG A 63 16.50 9.76 10.02
CA ARG A 63 17.12 10.24 11.26
C ARG A 63 17.74 9.09 12.03
N ALA A 64 18.81 9.35 12.75
CA ALA A 64 19.39 8.34 13.63
C ALA A 64 18.37 7.93 14.71
N PHE A 65 18.18 6.64 14.89
CA PHE A 65 17.35 6.05 15.92
C PHE A 65 18.20 5.54 17.08
N SER A 66 17.67 5.63 18.29
CA SER A 66 18.20 4.91 19.44
C SER A 66 17.99 3.39 19.27
N ALA A 67 18.70 2.57 20.04
CA ALA A 67 18.54 1.13 20.01
C ALA A 67 17.09 0.69 20.30
N ALA A 68 16.38 1.40 21.19
CA ALA A 68 14.97 1.13 21.50
C ALA A 68 14.05 1.45 20.32
N GLU A 69 14.30 2.56 19.61
CA GLU A 69 13.55 2.93 18.41
C GLU A 69 13.81 1.98 17.24
N GLU A 70 15.04 1.50 17.05
CA GLU A 70 15.35 0.48 16.05
C GLU A 70 14.62 -0.82 16.35
N THR A 71 14.65 -1.30 17.58
CA THR A 71 13.91 -2.51 17.98
C THR A 71 12.43 -2.36 17.69
N TYR A 72 11.84 -1.22 18.08
CA TYR A 72 10.45 -0.92 17.79
C TYR A 72 10.14 -0.91 16.29
N ALA A 73 10.99 -0.27 15.48
CA ALA A 73 10.81 -0.20 14.03
C ALA A 73 10.83 -1.59 13.37
N VAL A 74 11.73 -2.48 13.83
CA VAL A 74 11.81 -3.89 13.37
C VAL A 74 10.55 -4.66 13.76
N ASP A 75 10.09 -4.54 14.99
CA ASP A 75 8.92 -5.29 15.48
C ASP A 75 7.63 -4.78 14.81
N LEU A 76 7.50 -3.46 14.63
CA LEU A 76 6.37 -2.89 13.92
C LEU A 76 6.38 -3.27 12.44
N TRP A 77 7.55 -3.40 11.80
CA TRP A 77 7.66 -3.84 10.41
C TRP A 77 7.03 -5.24 10.19
N ARG A 78 7.19 -6.15 11.12
CA ARG A 78 6.60 -7.50 11.04
C ARG A 78 5.06 -7.47 11.03
N ILE A 79 4.47 -6.48 11.70
CA ILE A 79 3.04 -6.22 11.66
C ILE A 79 2.67 -5.52 10.35
N HIS A 80 3.45 -4.52 9.96
CA HIS A 80 3.23 -3.68 8.78
C HIS A 80 3.16 -4.48 7.49
N ASP A 81 4.06 -5.42 7.28
CA ASP A 81 4.11 -6.25 6.08
C ASP A 81 2.79 -7.03 5.87
N LYS A 82 2.22 -7.57 6.95
CA LYS A 82 0.92 -8.26 6.92
C LYS A 82 -0.24 -7.29 6.69
N VAL A 83 -0.24 -6.15 7.38
CA VAL A 83 -1.28 -5.12 7.24
C VAL A 83 -1.29 -4.57 5.81
N LYS A 84 -0.13 -4.25 5.25
CA LYS A 84 0.01 -3.75 3.88
C LYS A 84 -0.53 -4.75 2.86
N THR A 85 -0.12 -6.01 2.96
CA THR A 85 -0.62 -7.07 2.08
C THR A 85 -2.14 -7.22 2.17
N SER A 86 -2.68 -7.22 3.39
CA SER A 86 -4.13 -7.35 3.60
C SER A 86 -4.91 -6.13 3.12
N ALA A 87 -4.37 -4.92 3.22
CA ALA A 87 -4.99 -3.70 2.69
C ALA A 87 -5.10 -3.74 1.16
N VAL A 88 -4.07 -4.26 0.48
CA VAL A 88 -4.11 -4.48 -0.97
C VAL A 88 -5.18 -5.52 -1.34
N GLN A 89 -5.26 -6.64 -0.63
CA GLN A 89 -6.27 -7.68 -0.87
C GLN A 89 -7.70 -7.16 -0.63
N LEU A 90 -7.91 -6.33 0.40
CA LEU A 90 -9.19 -5.67 0.67
C LEU A 90 -9.61 -4.80 -0.52
N SER A 91 -8.70 -3.99 -1.05
CA SER A 91 -8.96 -3.11 -2.19
C SER A 91 -9.31 -3.89 -3.46
N PHE A 92 -8.56 -4.97 -3.75
CA PHE A 92 -8.83 -5.83 -4.90
C PHE A 92 -10.18 -6.54 -4.79
N ALA A 93 -10.56 -7.04 -3.62
CA ALA A 93 -11.86 -7.69 -3.45
C ALA A 93 -13.02 -6.73 -3.70
N GLY A 94 -12.94 -5.48 -3.24
CA GLY A 94 -13.93 -4.45 -3.53
C GLY A 94 -14.02 -4.12 -5.01
N LEU A 95 -12.87 -4.00 -5.71
CA LEU A 95 -12.81 -3.76 -7.15
C LEU A 95 -13.41 -4.93 -7.93
N SER A 96 -13.02 -6.18 -7.62
CA SER A 96 -13.54 -7.37 -8.30
C SER A 96 -15.06 -7.54 -8.14
N TYR A 97 -15.60 -7.14 -6.98
CA TYR A 97 -17.05 -7.07 -6.81
C TYR A 97 -17.70 -6.03 -7.74
N LYS A 98 -17.12 -4.84 -7.83
CA LYS A 98 -17.61 -3.78 -8.74
C LYS A 98 -17.55 -4.20 -10.21
N LEU A 99 -16.54 -4.95 -10.59
CA LEU A 99 -16.38 -5.50 -11.94
C LEU A 99 -17.25 -6.75 -12.19
N LYS A 100 -17.99 -7.21 -11.16
CA LYS A 100 -18.82 -8.42 -11.20
C LYS A 100 -18.03 -9.72 -11.43
N GLU A 101 -16.74 -9.69 -11.12
CA GLU A 101 -15.87 -10.87 -11.09
C GLU A 101 -16.06 -11.69 -9.81
N LEU A 102 -16.49 -11.04 -8.73
CA LEU A 102 -16.88 -11.67 -7.47
C LEU A 102 -18.36 -11.39 -7.20
N ASP A 103 -19.05 -12.40 -6.74
CA ASP A 103 -20.38 -12.28 -6.13
C ASP A 103 -20.28 -11.95 -4.63
N ARG A 104 -21.41 -11.81 -3.97
CA ARG A 104 -21.52 -11.49 -2.54
C ARG A 104 -20.83 -12.54 -1.66
N VAL A 105 -20.91 -13.82 -2.01
CA VAL A 105 -20.27 -14.92 -1.28
C VAL A 105 -18.75 -14.86 -1.47
N GLY A 106 -18.30 -14.62 -2.69
CA GLY A 106 -16.89 -14.45 -3.03
C GLY A 106 -16.25 -13.28 -2.30
N VAL A 107 -16.95 -12.13 -2.19
CA VAL A 107 -16.47 -10.99 -1.40
C VAL A 107 -16.23 -11.40 0.06
N LYS A 108 -17.22 -12.02 0.70
CA LYS A 108 -17.08 -12.48 2.09
C LYS A 108 -15.89 -13.42 2.25
N ALA A 109 -15.74 -14.40 1.38
CA ALA A 109 -14.65 -15.37 1.42
C ALA A 109 -13.27 -14.69 1.27
N LYS A 110 -13.15 -13.63 0.47
CA LYS A 110 -11.91 -12.89 0.28
C LYS A 110 -11.59 -11.93 1.43
N ILE A 111 -12.60 -11.33 2.07
CA ILE A 111 -12.39 -10.29 3.09
C ILE A 111 -12.26 -10.89 4.51
N ALA A 112 -12.91 -12.01 4.82
CA ALA A 112 -12.84 -12.58 6.15
C ALA A 112 -11.40 -12.83 6.66
N PRO A 113 -10.48 -13.43 5.88
CA PRO A 113 -9.09 -13.59 6.31
C PRO A 113 -8.37 -12.24 6.53
N GLN A 114 -8.69 -11.23 5.74
CA GLN A 114 -8.06 -9.90 5.87
C GLN A 114 -8.53 -9.20 7.15
N SER A 115 -9.82 -9.34 7.48
CA SER A 115 -10.37 -8.83 8.74
C SER A 115 -9.66 -9.44 9.95
N GLU A 116 -9.39 -10.75 9.93
CA GLU A 116 -8.63 -11.43 10.98
C GLU A 116 -7.21 -10.90 11.13
N VAL A 117 -6.53 -10.62 10.00
CA VAL A 117 -5.18 -10.02 10.02
C VAL A 117 -5.20 -8.64 10.67
N PHE A 118 -6.17 -7.78 10.36
CA PHE A 118 -6.27 -6.46 10.99
C PHE A 118 -6.56 -6.57 12.49
N GLN A 119 -7.47 -7.46 12.92
CA GLN A 119 -7.75 -7.69 14.33
C GLN A 119 -6.51 -8.19 15.07
N LYS A 120 -5.79 -9.16 14.48
CA LYS A 120 -4.55 -9.65 15.04
C LYS A 120 -3.48 -8.56 15.14
N ALA A 121 -3.37 -7.73 14.12
CA ALA A 121 -2.43 -6.62 14.12
C ALA A 121 -2.70 -5.63 15.26
N LEU A 122 -3.96 -5.31 15.57
CA LEU A 122 -4.32 -4.47 16.73
C LEU A 122 -3.90 -5.11 18.05
N ILE A 123 -4.08 -6.42 18.21
CA ILE A 123 -3.64 -7.15 19.40
C ILE A 123 -2.11 -7.12 19.51
N ASP A 124 -1.41 -7.35 18.40
CA ASP A 124 0.05 -7.39 18.38
C ASP A 124 0.67 -5.99 18.60
N LEU A 125 0.04 -4.92 18.09
CA LEU A 125 0.41 -3.54 18.39
C LEU A 125 0.36 -3.24 19.90
N GLY A 126 -0.69 -3.71 20.59
CA GLY A 126 -0.82 -3.52 22.04
C GLY A 126 0.25 -4.21 22.89
N LYS A 127 1.05 -5.11 22.28
CA LYS A 127 2.16 -5.82 22.95
C LYS A 127 3.51 -5.16 22.75
N LEU A 128 3.61 -4.19 21.83
CA LEU A 128 4.89 -3.54 21.53
C LEU A 128 5.34 -2.63 22.66
N THR A 129 6.63 -2.66 22.98
CA THR A 129 7.26 -1.68 23.85
C THR A 129 7.50 -0.41 23.02
N VAL A 130 6.73 0.64 23.28
CA VAL A 130 6.76 1.87 22.49
C VAL A 130 7.67 2.90 23.15
N PRO A 131 8.77 3.34 22.49
CA PRO A 131 9.58 4.45 22.98
C PRO A 131 8.76 5.75 23.09
N ASP A 132 9.05 6.58 24.08
CA ASP A 132 8.31 7.83 24.31
C ASP A 132 8.29 8.74 23.06
N SER A 133 9.41 8.82 22.36
CA SER A 133 9.59 9.60 21.13
C SER A 133 8.72 9.10 19.95
N LEU A 134 8.22 7.87 20.00
CA LEU A 134 7.44 7.24 18.93
C LEU A 134 5.96 7.02 19.30
N LYS A 135 5.50 7.50 20.47
CA LYS A 135 4.12 7.29 20.92
C LYS A 135 3.06 7.83 19.96
N GLU A 136 3.24 9.04 19.45
CA GLU A 136 2.29 9.64 18.50
C GLU A 136 2.25 8.88 17.17
N LEU A 137 3.41 8.42 16.74
CA LEU A 137 3.54 7.62 15.53
C LEU A 137 2.88 6.24 15.69
N HIS A 138 3.06 5.60 16.84
CA HIS A 138 2.37 4.37 17.20
C HIS A 138 0.85 4.55 17.22
N GLN A 139 0.35 5.62 17.81
CA GLN A 139 -1.09 5.93 17.84
C GLN A 139 -1.64 6.15 16.41
N SER A 140 -0.89 6.85 15.57
CA SER A 140 -1.25 7.06 14.17
C SER A 140 -1.31 5.74 13.39
N TYR A 141 -0.36 4.84 13.65
CA TYR A 141 -0.36 3.50 13.07
C TYR A 141 -1.55 2.66 13.54
N ALA A 142 -1.81 2.62 14.84
CA ALA A 142 -2.95 1.92 15.41
C ALA A 142 -4.29 2.44 14.85
N LYS A 143 -4.42 3.76 14.68
CA LYS A 143 -5.58 4.37 14.03
C LYS A 143 -5.74 3.90 12.58
N ALA A 144 -4.66 3.79 11.83
CA ALA A 144 -4.69 3.30 10.46
C ALA A 144 -5.19 1.84 10.40
N VAL A 145 -4.69 0.98 11.28
CA VAL A 145 -5.12 -0.43 11.33
C VAL A 145 -6.59 -0.55 11.74
N ASN A 146 -7.08 0.26 12.68
CA ASN A 146 -8.50 0.32 13.03
C ASN A 146 -9.36 0.71 11.82
N LEU A 147 -8.95 1.72 11.05
CA LEU A 147 -9.67 2.14 9.84
C LEU A 147 -9.73 1.02 8.80
N TYR A 148 -8.66 0.24 8.62
CA TYR A 148 -8.70 -0.93 7.73
C TYR A 148 -9.60 -2.04 8.27
N ALA A 149 -9.63 -2.29 9.58
CA ALA A 149 -10.54 -3.25 10.19
C ALA A 149 -12.00 -2.84 9.97
N ASP A 150 -12.33 -1.56 10.12
CA ASP A 150 -13.65 -1.02 9.86
C ASP A 150 -14.00 -1.09 8.37
N ALA A 151 -13.06 -0.77 7.46
CA ALA A 151 -13.27 -0.91 6.03
C ALA A 151 -13.54 -2.36 5.61
N ALA A 152 -12.83 -3.32 6.21
CA ALA A 152 -13.09 -4.74 5.99
C ALA A 152 -14.49 -5.15 6.47
N LYS A 153 -14.93 -4.62 7.61
CA LYS A 153 -16.29 -4.83 8.14
C LYS A 153 -17.36 -4.28 7.18
N ASP A 154 -17.19 -3.03 6.71
CA ASP A 154 -18.11 -2.43 5.74
C ASP A 154 -18.17 -3.27 4.46
N THR A 155 -17.01 -3.68 3.93
CA THR A 155 -16.96 -4.52 2.73
C THR A 155 -17.67 -5.87 2.94
N MET A 156 -17.57 -6.46 4.12
CA MET A 156 -18.31 -7.70 4.44
C MET A 156 -19.83 -7.49 4.52
N GLN A 157 -20.32 -6.29 4.87
CA GLN A 157 -21.76 -6.02 4.91
C GLN A 157 -22.42 -6.16 3.54
N ILE A 158 -21.69 -5.92 2.46
CA ILE A 158 -22.17 -6.17 1.09
C ILE A 158 -22.68 -7.61 0.91
N SER A 159 -22.02 -8.58 1.57
CA SER A 159 -22.44 -9.98 1.50
C SER A 159 -23.82 -10.20 2.14
N ALA A 160 -24.21 -9.38 3.09
CA ALA A 160 -25.48 -9.49 3.79
C ALA A 160 -26.64 -8.82 3.01
N ASP A 161 -26.46 -7.58 2.56
CA ASP A 161 -27.55 -6.77 1.99
C ASP A 161 -27.34 -6.37 0.52
N GLY A 162 -26.13 -6.49 -0.02
CA GLY A 162 -25.80 -6.08 -1.39
C GLY A 162 -25.76 -4.58 -1.61
N ASN A 163 -25.79 -3.76 -0.52
CA ASN A 163 -25.77 -2.33 -0.62
C ASN A 163 -24.37 -1.82 -0.97
N GLU A 164 -24.22 -1.25 -2.17
CA GLU A 164 -22.93 -0.74 -2.66
C GLU A 164 -22.42 0.50 -1.89
N GLN A 165 -23.24 1.14 -1.06
CA GLN A 165 -22.79 2.24 -0.22
C GLN A 165 -21.66 1.79 0.72
N HIS A 166 -21.70 0.54 1.18
CA HIS A 166 -20.63 -0.04 2.00
C HIS A 166 -19.26 -0.03 1.32
N LEU A 167 -19.18 -0.12 -0.03
CA LEU A 167 -17.91 0.03 -0.74
C LEU A 167 -17.37 1.46 -0.69
N LEU A 168 -18.24 2.45 -0.76
CA LEU A 168 -17.84 3.85 -0.68
C LEU A 168 -17.32 4.18 0.72
N ASP A 169 -18.00 3.68 1.76
CA ASP A 169 -17.61 3.86 3.14
C ASP A 169 -16.28 3.15 3.43
N ALA A 170 -16.13 1.91 2.98
CA ALA A 170 -14.89 1.15 3.06
C ALA A 170 -13.73 1.84 2.33
N HIS A 171 -13.98 2.37 1.13
CA HIS A 171 -12.97 3.10 0.36
C HIS A 171 -12.51 4.37 1.10
N SER A 172 -13.44 5.14 1.66
CA SER A 172 -13.12 6.34 2.45
C SER A 172 -12.20 6.01 3.63
N LYS A 173 -12.54 4.96 4.41
CA LYS A 173 -11.75 4.50 5.55
C LYS A 173 -10.38 3.98 5.11
N SER A 174 -10.32 3.17 4.05
CA SER A 174 -9.06 2.64 3.51
C SER A 174 -8.13 3.74 3.01
N SER A 175 -8.67 4.78 2.36
CA SER A 175 -7.89 5.94 1.91
C SER A 175 -7.29 6.72 3.07
N GLN A 176 -8.07 6.96 4.13
CA GLN A 176 -7.57 7.61 5.34
C GLN A 176 -6.49 6.76 6.03
N ALA A 177 -6.71 5.44 6.12
CA ALA A 177 -5.73 4.50 6.66
C ALA A 177 -4.42 4.54 5.87
N GLY A 178 -4.50 4.49 4.54
CA GLY A 178 -3.33 4.56 3.65
C GLY A 178 -2.52 5.83 3.86
N THR A 179 -3.19 6.99 3.98
CA THR A 179 -2.53 8.27 4.27
C THR A 179 -1.75 8.24 5.59
N LEU A 180 -2.34 7.66 6.64
CA LEU A 180 -1.65 7.51 7.93
C LEU A 180 -0.46 6.55 7.84
N LEU A 181 -0.61 5.40 7.15
CA LEU A 181 0.49 4.45 6.96
C LEU A 181 1.64 5.06 6.17
N LEU A 182 1.36 5.82 5.11
CA LEU A 182 2.39 6.51 4.34
C LEU A 182 3.18 7.49 5.20
N LYS A 183 2.50 8.25 6.07
CA LYS A 183 3.17 9.16 7.01
C LYS A 183 4.08 8.41 7.98
N VAL A 184 3.59 7.32 8.58
CA VAL A 184 4.39 6.50 9.50
C VAL A 184 5.55 5.84 8.77
N GLY A 185 5.32 5.31 7.57
CA GLY A 185 6.35 4.68 6.75
C GLY A 185 7.46 5.64 6.35
N ALA A 186 7.13 6.88 6.02
CA ALA A 186 8.11 7.91 5.67
C ALA A 186 9.09 8.21 6.83
N GLU A 187 8.65 8.08 8.07
CA GLU A 187 9.50 8.30 9.25
C GLU A 187 10.29 7.05 9.65
N LEU A 188 9.65 5.89 9.65
CA LEU A 188 10.28 4.67 10.15
C LEU A 188 11.08 3.92 9.08
N TRP A 189 10.56 3.91 7.84
CA TRP A 189 11.10 3.11 6.73
C TRP A 189 11.10 3.91 5.42
N PRO A 190 11.83 5.04 5.35
CA PRO A 190 11.84 5.86 4.15
C PRO A 190 12.20 5.00 2.93
N GLY A 191 11.40 5.10 1.87
CA GLY A 191 11.51 4.24 0.69
C GLY A 191 10.99 2.80 0.87
N GLU A 192 10.33 2.50 1.98
CA GLU A 192 9.86 1.15 2.34
C GLU A 192 10.97 0.10 2.41
N PHE A 193 12.15 0.49 2.84
CA PHE A 193 13.23 -0.45 3.11
C PHE A 193 13.02 -1.13 4.46
N LYS A 194 13.09 -2.48 4.44
CA LYS A 194 13.02 -3.26 5.67
C LYS A 194 14.18 -2.85 6.59
N PRO A 195 13.93 -2.59 7.89
CA PRO A 195 15.00 -2.34 8.85
C PRO A 195 15.91 -3.57 8.98
N ASN A 196 17.20 -3.33 9.23
CA ASN A 196 18.22 -4.37 9.38
C ASN A 196 18.10 -5.12 10.70
#